data_d82b9768de456a7f7c7261f0e22b6b89
#
_entry.id   d82b9768de456a7f7c7261f0e22b6b89
#
_cell.length_a   1.000
_cell.length_b   1.000
_cell.length_c   1.000
_cell.angle_alpha   90.00
_cell.angle_beta   90.00
_cell.angle_gamma   90.00
#
_symmetry.space_group_name_H-M   'P 1'
#
loop_
_entity.id
_entity.type
_entity.pdbx_description
1 polymer ?
#
loop_
_entity_poly.entity_id
_entity_poly.type
_entity_poly.pdbx_seq_one_letter_code
_entity_poly.pdbx_strand_id
1 'polypeptide(L)'
;GSSNRFSPAPAPAPIASPIPVGAPGSTAVPPLPPPVTPAISGTLRDHLREKGVKLEAQRPHGFKALDITLPMPPRWTQVPDPNVPDAFVVIADRLGNSVYTSNAQLVVYRLIGDFDPAEAITHGYIDSQKLLAWQTTNASMANFDGFPSSIIEGTYRENDMTLNTSRRHVIATSGADKYLVSLSVTTALSQAVTDGPATDAIVNGFQVVAHAAPAQAPAPAPGSAPVGLPGQAPGYPPAGTLTPVPPR
;
A
#
# COMPACT_ATOMS: atom_id res chain seq x y z
N GLY A 1 24.51 -10.03 -3.79
CA GLY A 1 23.50 -9.47 -4.48
C GLY A 1 22.48 -8.88 -3.58
N SER A 2 22.35 -7.68 -3.67
CA SER A 2 21.43 -7.09 -2.83
C SER A 2 20.10 -7.15 -3.44
N SER A 3 19.23 -7.66 -2.76
CA SER A 3 17.90 -7.64 -3.19
C SER A 3 17.29 -6.36 -2.82
N ASN A 4 17.84 -5.33 -3.13
CA ASN A 4 17.35 -4.07 -2.76
C ASN A 4 16.02 -3.80 -3.45
N ARG A 5 14.98 -3.62 -2.65
CA ARG A 5 13.68 -3.32 -3.18
C ARG A 5 13.63 -2.03 -3.94
N PHE A 6 14.57 -1.16 -3.71
CA PHE A 6 14.59 0.15 -4.34
C PHE A 6 15.46 0.17 -5.58
N SER A 7 16.01 -0.94 -5.96
CA SER A 7 16.72 -1.01 -7.22
C SER A 7 15.74 -0.91 -8.36
N PRO A 8 16.15 -0.39 -9.49
CA PRO A 8 15.27 -0.32 -10.64
C PRO A 8 14.75 -1.70 -10.95
N ALA A 9 13.49 -1.82 -10.96
CA ALA A 9 12.90 -3.06 -11.40
C ALA A 9 13.13 -3.17 -12.88
N PRO A 10 13.38 -4.33 -13.36
CA PRO A 10 13.39 -4.52 -14.78
C PRO A 10 12.05 -4.10 -15.31
N ALA A 11 12.06 -3.38 -16.33
CA ALA A 11 10.84 -3.00 -16.98
C ALA A 11 10.01 -4.24 -17.16
N PRO A 12 8.78 -4.19 -16.85
CA PRO A 12 7.93 -5.30 -17.12
C PRO A 12 8.06 -5.58 -18.59
N ALA A 13 8.39 -6.75 -18.83
CA ALA A 13 8.51 -7.14 -20.18
C ALA A 13 7.26 -6.75 -20.88
N PRO A 14 7.40 -6.17 -21.97
CA PRO A 14 6.26 -5.85 -22.72
C PRO A 14 5.62 -7.13 -23.01
N ILE A 15 4.58 -7.22 -22.62
CA ILE A 15 3.93 -8.29 -22.86
C ILE A 15 3.49 -8.38 -24.09
N ALA A 16 3.99 -8.60 -24.71
CA ALA A 16 3.36 -8.52 -25.68
C ALA A 16 3.23 -9.33 -26.59
N SER A 17 3.63 -10.27 -26.53
CA SER A 17 3.46 -11.13 -27.53
C SER A 17 2.11 -11.47 -27.66
N PRO A 18 1.51 -11.00 -28.57
CA PRO A 18 0.22 -11.41 -28.82
C PRO A 18 0.30 -12.82 -29.15
N ILE A 19 -0.37 -13.53 -28.49
CA ILE A 19 -0.50 -14.81 -28.78
C ILE A 19 -1.16 -14.96 -30.03
N PRO A 20 -0.67 -15.69 -30.84
CA PRO A 20 -1.31 -15.96 -32.07
C PRO A 20 -2.60 -16.59 -31.78
N VAL A 21 -3.51 -16.03 -32.19
CA VAL A 21 -4.71 -16.54 -32.05
C VAL A 21 -4.92 -17.51 -33.00
N GLY A 22 -4.77 -18.44 -32.83
CA GLY A 22 -4.96 -19.18 -33.85
C GLY A 22 -5.80 -20.25 -33.86
N ALA A 23 -6.17 -20.66 -32.85
CA ALA A 23 -6.90 -21.87 -32.84
C ALA A 23 -8.31 -21.62 -33.25
N PRO A 24 -8.80 -22.20 -34.25
CA PRO A 24 -10.18 -22.10 -34.60
C PRO A 24 -10.99 -22.61 -33.44
N GLY A 25 -11.95 -21.86 -33.04
CA GLY A 25 -12.76 -22.28 -31.94
C GLY A 25 -12.22 -21.90 -30.60
N SER A 26 -11.09 -21.28 -30.53
CA SER A 26 -10.65 -20.77 -29.28
C SER A 26 -11.55 -19.65 -28.85
N THR A 27 -11.96 -19.69 -27.64
CA THR A 27 -12.67 -18.59 -27.07
C THR A 27 -11.82 -17.38 -27.17
N ALA A 28 -12.41 -16.30 -27.55
CA ALA A 28 -11.69 -15.06 -27.60
C ALA A 28 -11.14 -14.77 -26.24
N VAL A 29 -9.86 -14.49 -26.20
CA VAL A 29 -9.26 -14.02 -24.97
C VAL A 29 -9.81 -12.64 -24.74
N PRO A 30 -10.29 -12.33 -23.56
CA PRO A 30 -10.75 -10.99 -23.28
C PRO A 30 -9.66 -10.00 -23.61
N PRO A 31 -10.00 -8.87 -24.19
CA PRO A 31 -8.98 -7.88 -24.45
C PRO A 31 -8.33 -7.47 -23.14
N LEU A 32 -7.04 -7.26 -23.20
CA LEU A 32 -6.34 -6.74 -22.03
C LEU A 32 -6.90 -5.38 -21.70
N PRO A 33 -7.06 -5.06 -20.43
CA PRO A 33 -7.48 -3.73 -20.09
C PRO A 33 -6.48 -2.72 -20.64
N PRO A 34 -6.94 -1.55 -21.03
CA PRO A 34 -6.03 -0.55 -21.52
C PRO A 34 -5.00 -0.22 -20.45
N PRO A 35 -3.78 0.07 -20.82
CA PRO A 35 -2.77 0.46 -19.85
C PRO A 35 -3.22 1.71 -19.12
N VAL A 36 -2.96 1.73 -17.83
CA VAL A 36 -3.31 2.87 -17.01
C VAL A 36 -2.29 3.96 -17.27
N THR A 37 -2.78 5.13 -17.65
CA THR A 37 -1.92 6.28 -17.92
C THR A 37 -1.83 7.13 -16.67
N PRO A 38 -0.63 7.32 -16.11
CA PRO A 38 -0.49 8.19 -14.94
C PRO A 38 -0.89 9.63 -15.27
N ALA A 39 -1.50 10.30 -14.29
CA ALA A 39 -1.80 11.70 -14.40
C ALA A 39 -0.51 12.52 -14.44
N ILE A 40 -0.57 13.67 -15.09
CA ILE A 40 0.61 14.53 -15.24
C ILE A 40 0.61 15.69 -14.27
N SER A 41 -0.47 15.92 -13.57
CA SER A 41 -0.56 17.01 -12.60
C SER A 41 -1.63 16.71 -11.56
N GLY A 42 -1.50 17.38 -10.42
CA GLY A 42 -2.42 17.22 -9.30
C GLY A 42 -2.12 15.98 -8.49
N THR A 43 -1.85 16.18 -7.20
CA THR A 43 -1.63 15.04 -6.30
C THR A 43 -2.92 14.26 -6.13
N LEU A 44 -2.81 13.06 -5.57
CA LEU A 44 -3.98 12.25 -5.25
C LEU A 44 -4.94 13.03 -4.32
N ARG A 45 -4.40 13.72 -3.32
CA ARG A 45 -5.23 14.54 -2.44
C ARG A 45 -5.87 15.70 -3.18
N ASP A 46 -5.15 16.35 -4.07
CA ASP A 46 -5.71 17.45 -4.87
C ASP A 46 -6.88 16.94 -5.71
N HIS A 47 -6.71 15.81 -6.36
CA HIS A 47 -7.76 15.19 -7.16
C HIS A 47 -9.00 14.90 -6.32
N LEU A 48 -8.80 14.29 -5.15
CA LEU A 48 -9.91 13.95 -4.27
C LEU A 48 -10.65 15.21 -3.79
N ARG A 49 -9.91 16.25 -3.42
CA ARG A 49 -10.52 17.52 -3.01
C ARG A 49 -11.29 18.17 -4.13
N GLU A 50 -10.76 18.11 -5.35
CA GLU A 50 -11.45 18.62 -6.50
C GLU A 50 -12.79 17.93 -6.74
N LYS A 51 -12.86 16.67 -6.42
CA LYS A 51 -14.10 15.89 -6.51
C LYS A 51 -15.01 16.07 -5.30
N GLY A 52 -14.63 16.91 -4.36
CA GLY A 52 -15.43 17.11 -3.15
C GLY A 52 -15.30 15.99 -2.13
N VAL A 53 -14.28 15.16 -2.23
CA VAL A 53 -14.09 14.05 -1.31
C VAL A 53 -13.41 14.53 -0.04
N LYS A 54 -14.00 14.18 1.11
CA LYS A 54 -13.41 14.48 2.39
C LYS A 54 -12.54 13.33 2.82
N LEU A 55 -11.35 13.63 3.31
CA LEU A 55 -10.42 12.64 3.84
C LEU A 55 -10.50 12.66 5.38
N GLU A 56 -10.91 11.56 5.96
CA GLU A 56 -11.04 11.44 7.41
C GLU A 56 -9.99 10.48 7.92
N ALA A 57 -9.01 11.01 8.65
CA ALA A 57 -7.91 10.20 9.15
C ALA A 57 -8.40 9.14 10.11
N GLN A 58 -7.94 7.93 9.94
CA GLN A 58 -8.27 6.81 10.79
C GLN A 58 -7.14 6.54 11.78
N ARG A 59 -7.46 5.92 12.90
CA ARG A 59 -6.49 5.48 13.89
C ARG A 59 -6.65 3.98 14.09
N PRO A 60 -5.62 3.26 14.52
CA PRO A 60 -5.72 1.81 14.67
C PRO A 60 -6.80 1.38 15.64
N HIS A 61 -6.94 2.11 16.74
CA HIS A 61 -7.92 1.74 17.76
C HIS A 61 -9.33 1.83 17.22
N GLY A 62 -10.03 0.71 17.26
CA GLY A 62 -11.41 0.67 16.77
C GLY A 62 -11.57 0.55 15.26
N PHE A 63 -10.49 0.52 14.51
CA PHE A 63 -10.58 0.40 13.06
C PHE A 63 -10.83 -1.05 12.66
N LYS A 64 -11.95 -1.31 11.99
CA LYS A 64 -12.35 -2.67 11.64
C LYS A 64 -12.64 -2.87 10.16
N ALA A 65 -12.55 -1.82 9.38
CA ALA A 65 -12.96 -1.90 7.98
C ALA A 65 -12.03 -2.74 7.11
N LEU A 66 -10.76 -2.73 7.42
CA LEU A 66 -9.74 -3.44 6.66
C LEU A 66 -8.82 -4.17 7.62
N ASP A 67 -8.32 -5.32 7.16
CA ASP A 67 -7.22 -6.00 7.82
C ASP A 67 -5.94 -5.59 7.12
N ILE A 68 -5.12 -4.83 7.82
CA ILE A 68 -3.87 -4.32 7.29
C ILE A 68 -2.72 -5.04 7.97
N THR A 69 -1.86 -5.65 7.18
CA THR A 69 -0.66 -6.30 7.69
C THR A 69 0.53 -5.43 7.37
N LEU A 70 1.25 -5.02 8.39
CA LEU A 70 2.49 -4.29 8.27
C LEU A 70 3.57 -5.06 9.02
N PRO A 71 4.45 -5.76 8.33
CA PRO A 71 5.52 -6.49 9.00
C PRO A 71 6.40 -5.59 9.82
N MET A 72 6.84 -6.09 10.97
CA MET A 72 7.80 -5.38 11.81
C MET A 72 9.09 -6.18 11.86
N PRO A 73 10.11 -5.78 11.12
CA PRO A 73 11.37 -6.50 11.10
C PRO A 73 12.08 -6.49 12.47
N PRO A 74 13.02 -7.39 12.70
CA PRO A 74 13.82 -7.35 13.91
C PRO A 74 14.46 -5.99 14.11
N ARG A 75 14.51 -5.51 15.31
CA ARG A 75 15.03 -4.19 15.73
C ARG A 75 14.11 -3.02 15.41
N TRP A 76 13.15 -3.17 14.52
CA TRP A 76 12.19 -2.10 14.26
C TRP A 76 11.15 -2.06 15.36
N THR A 77 10.75 -0.88 15.75
CA THR A 77 9.74 -0.69 16.79
C THR A 77 8.74 0.35 16.36
N GLN A 78 7.57 0.28 16.95
CA GLN A 78 6.57 1.30 16.74
C GLN A 78 7.00 2.59 17.43
N VAL A 79 6.84 3.70 16.74
CA VAL A 79 7.15 5.01 17.30
C VAL A 79 5.96 5.46 18.14
N PRO A 80 6.16 5.72 19.45
CA PRO A 80 5.05 6.01 20.34
C PRO A 80 4.28 7.27 19.99
N ASP A 81 4.92 8.36 19.76
CA ASP A 81 4.27 9.62 19.44
C ASP A 81 4.79 10.12 18.10
N PRO A 82 4.30 9.57 17.02
CA PRO A 82 4.86 9.93 15.73
C PRO A 82 4.60 11.38 15.37
N ASN A 83 5.62 12.02 14.83
CA ASN A 83 5.51 13.39 14.35
C ASN A 83 4.93 13.46 12.95
N VAL A 84 4.21 12.44 12.55
CA VAL A 84 3.58 12.38 11.25
C VAL A 84 2.11 12.71 11.41
N PRO A 85 1.63 13.79 10.82
CA PRO A 85 0.22 14.12 10.90
C PRO A 85 -0.63 12.97 10.35
N ASP A 86 -1.71 12.67 11.03
CA ASP A 86 -2.66 11.66 10.61
C ASP A 86 -2.09 10.23 10.54
N ALA A 87 -0.95 9.97 11.16
CA ALA A 87 -0.38 8.63 11.10
C ALA A 87 -1.32 7.59 11.68
N PHE A 88 -1.47 6.49 10.96
CA PHE A 88 -2.12 5.29 11.47
C PHE A 88 -1.11 4.52 12.31
N VAL A 89 0.09 4.34 11.78
CA VAL A 89 1.19 3.74 12.52
C VAL A 89 2.52 4.17 11.90
N VAL A 90 3.53 4.32 12.72
CA VAL A 90 4.89 4.55 12.27
C VAL A 90 5.79 3.54 12.96
N ILE A 91 6.64 2.86 12.20
CA ILE A 91 7.66 1.97 12.73
C ILE A 91 9.03 2.43 12.25
N ALA A 92 10.04 2.18 13.02
CA ALA A 92 11.39 2.66 12.70
C ALA A 92 12.46 1.78 13.30
N ASP A 93 13.61 1.76 12.65
CA ASP A 93 14.80 1.11 13.17
C ASP A 93 15.56 2.12 14.06
N ARG A 94 15.13 2.26 15.29
CA ARG A 94 15.68 3.26 16.22
C ARG A 94 17.03 2.86 16.79
N LEU A 95 17.43 1.62 16.57
CA LEU A 95 18.72 1.13 17.04
C LEU A 95 19.79 1.18 15.94
N GLY A 96 19.43 1.64 14.77
CA GLY A 96 20.37 1.77 13.68
C GLY A 96 21.37 2.89 13.91
N ASN A 97 22.47 2.82 13.19
CA ASN A 97 23.57 3.80 13.31
C ASN A 97 23.51 4.89 12.26
N SER A 98 22.51 4.89 11.43
CA SER A 98 22.40 5.88 10.36
C SER A 98 21.94 7.22 10.92
N VAL A 99 22.44 8.30 10.33
CA VAL A 99 21.96 9.64 10.66
C VAL A 99 20.48 9.79 10.36
N TYR A 100 20.00 9.19 9.29
CA TYR A 100 18.59 9.13 9.00
C TYR A 100 18.03 7.81 9.51
N THR A 101 17.02 7.86 10.35
CA THR A 101 16.39 6.67 10.89
C THR A 101 15.48 6.04 9.85
N SER A 102 15.80 4.82 9.42
CA SER A 102 14.96 4.08 8.49
C SER A 102 13.59 3.85 9.10
N ASN A 103 12.53 4.10 8.34
CA ASN A 103 11.19 4.08 8.88
C ASN A 103 10.14 3.69 7.83
N ALA A 104 8.98 3.31 8.33
CA ALA A 104 7.81 3.10 7.53
C ALA A 104 6.63 3.84 8.17
N GLN A 105 5.90 4.55 7.35
CA GLN A 105 4.76 5.36 7.79
C GLN A 105 3.51 4.90 7.07
N LEU A 106 2.50 4.56 7.81
CA LEU A 106 1.21 4.14 7.30
C LEU A 106 0.15 5.16 7.67
N VAL A 107 -0.59 5.61 6.68
CA VAL A 107 -1.70 6.54 6.87
C VAL A 107 -2.94 5.92 6.25
N VAL A 108 -4.07 6.04 6.91
CA VAL A 108 -5.34 5.51 6.43
C VAL A 108 -6.38 6.61 6.52
N TYR A 109 -7.03 6.93 5.40
CA TYR A 109 -8.12 7.87 5.36
C TYR A 109 -9.39 7.21 4.87
N ARG A 110 -10.48 7.44 5.55
CA ARG A 110 -11.79 7.14 4.98
C ARG A 110 -12.12 8.24 3.99
N LEU A 111 -12.57 7.86 2.81
CA LEU A 111 -12.88 8.78 1.72
C LEU A 111 -14.38 8.96 1.62
N ILE A 112 -14.84 10.16 1.92
CA ILE A 112 -16.27 10.46 1.97
C ILE A 112 -16.63 11.34 0.79
N GLY A 113 -17.40 10.80 -0.12
CA GLY A 113 -17.79 11.49 -1.34
C GLY A 113 -17.76 10.56 -2.55
N ASP A 114 -18.22 11.06 -3.68
CA ASP A 114 -18.27 10.28 -4.91
C ASP A 114 -17.07 10.57 -5.78
N PHE A 115 -16.40 9.52 -6.20
CA PHE A 115 -15.27 9.63 -7.10
C PHE A 115 -15.00 8.27 -7.74
N ASP A 116 -14.23 8.26 -8.82
CA ASP A 116 -13.80 7.05 -9.48
C ASP A 116 -12.41 6.65 -8.96
N PRO A 117 -12.29 5.53 -8.23
CA PRO A 117 -11.00 5.08 -7.73
C PRO A 117 -9.95 4.83 -8.82
N ALA A 118 -10.39 4.33 -9.97
CA ALA A 118 -9.46 4.08 -11.08
C ALA A 118 -8.88 5.38 -11.64
N GLU A 119 -9.67 6.44 -11.66
CA GLU A 119 -9.19 7.74 -12.08
C GLU A 119 -8.32 8.37 -10.98
N ALA A 120 -8.76 8.31 -9.75
CA ALA A 120 -8.05 8.91 -8.64
C ALA A 120 -6.64 8.34 -8.49
N ILE A 121 -6.51 7.02 -8.59
CA ILE A 121 -5.21 6.37 -8.36
C ILE A 121 -4.16 6.77 -9.40
N THR A 122 -4.57 7.24 -10.57
CA THR A 122 -3.62 7.70 -11.59
C THR A 122 -2.77 8.88 -11.10
N HIS A 123 -3.22 9.58 -10.07
CA HIS A 123 -2.51 10.69 -9.46
C HIS A 123 -1.52 10.25 -8.38
N GLY A 124 -1.37 8.95 -8.16
CA GLY A 124 -0.59 8.44 -7.04
C GLY A 124 0.90 8.70 -7.09
N TYR A 125 1.47 9.02 -8.25
CA TYR A 125 2.90 9.27 -8.37
C TYR A 125 3.28 10.74 -8.07
N ILE A 126 2.36 11.65 -8.19
CA ILE A 126 2.66 13.09 -8.24
C ILE A 126 3.33 13.58 -6.97
N ASP A 127 2.88 13.14 -5.80
CA ASP A 127 3.49 13.57 -4.54
C ASP A 127 4.99 13.31 -4.53
N SER A 128 5.39 12.12 -4.94
CA SER A 128 6.79 11.73 -4.96
C SER A 128 7.57 12.48 -6.04
N GLN A 129 6.96 12.65 -7.19
CA GLN A 129 7.61 13.34 -8.31
C GLN A 129 7.91 14.81 -8.01
N LYS A 130 7.24 15.38 -7.02
CA LYS A 130 7.49 16.77 -6.58
C LYS A 130 8.62 16.90 -5.58
N LEU A 131 9.15 15.80 -5.08
CA LEU A 131 10.24 15.86 -4.12
C LEU A 131 11.52 16.36 -4.76
N LEU A 132 12.34 17.01 -3.98
CA LEU A 132 13.56 17.63 -4.48
C LEU A 132 14.49 16.60 -5.10
N ALA A 133 14.91 16.84 -6.31
CA ALA A 133 15.81 15.96 -7.07
C ALA A 133 15.28 14.52 -7.20
N TRP A 134 13.98 14.37 -7.36
CA TRP A 134 13.36 13.07 -7.49
C TRP A 134 13.88 12.31 -8.71
N GLN A 135 14.24 11.05 -8.51
CA GLN A 135 14.59 10.13 -9.58
C GLN A 135 13.85 8.83 -9.36
N THR A 136 13.00 8.46 -10.30
CA THR A 136 12.23 7.22 -10.22
C THR A 136 13.11 6.02 -10.53
N THR A 137 13.06 5.00 -9.71
CA THR A 137 13.71 3.71 -9.96
C THR A 137 12.72 2.62 -10.33
N ASN A 138 11.48 2.75 -9.89
CA ASN A 138 10.42 1.80 -10.23
C ASN A 138 9.07 2.48 -10.08
N ALA A 139 8.13 2.10 -10.92
CA ALA A 139 6.75 2.59 -10.80
C ALA A 139 5.78 1.58 -11.40
N SER A 140 4.63 1.41 -10.77
CA SER A 140 3.60 0.50 -11.25
C SER A 140 2.24 0.95 -10.76
N MET A 141 1.25 0.81 -11.62
CA MET A 141 -0.16 1.00 -11.26
C MET A 141 -0.94 -0.31 -11.31
N ALA A 142 -0.25 -1.42 -11.15
CA ALA A 142 -0.93 -2.70 -11.03
C ALA A 142 -1.78 -2.72 -9.76
N ASN A 143 -2.88 -3.43 -9.81
CA ASN A 143 -3.72 -3.60 -8.63
C ASN A 143 -2.92 -4.26 -7.50
N PHE A 144 -3.29 -3.94 -6.29
CA PHE A 144 -2.68 -4.51 -5.10
C PHE A 144 -3.77 -5.12 -4.24
N ASP A 145 -3.65 -6.41 -3.97
CA ASP A 145 -4.68 -7.16 -3.22
C ASP A 145 -6.09 -6.98 -3.80
N GLY A 146 -6.16 -6.82 -5.11
CA GLY A 146 -7.44 -6.64 -5.80
C GLY A 146 -7.95 -5.20 -5.85
N PHE A 147 -7.21 -4.25 -5.30
CA PHE A 147 -7.62 -2.85 -5.26
C PHE A 147 -6.80 -1.98 -6.20
N PRO A 148 -7.36 -0.87 -6.68
CA PRO A 148 -6.59 0.13 -7.39
C PRO A 148 -5.39 0.58 -6.54
N SER A 149 -4.22 0.61 -7.13
CA SER A 149 -3.00 0.94 -6.41
C SER A 149 -1.99 1.62 -7.30
N SER A 150 -1.13 2.39 -6.69
CA SER A 150 0.08 2.90 -7.31
C SER A 150 1.25 2.65 -6.37
N ILE A 151 2.38 2.29 -6.92
CA ILE A 151 3.64 2.26 -6.19
C ILE A 151 4.67 3.00 -7.02
N ILE A 152 5.42 3.86 -6.38
CA ILE A 152 6.56 4.52 -7.00
C ILE A 152 7.72 4.47 -6.04
N GLU A 153 8.87 4.12 -6.58
CA GLU A 153 10.11 4.01 -5.82
C GLU A 153 11.17 4.89 -6.45
N GLY A 154 11.99 5.47 -5.65
CA GLY A 154 12.99 6.37 -6.14
C GLY A 154 13.81 7.02 -5.05
N THR A 155 14.61 8.00 -5.45
CA THR A 155 15.47 8.75 -4.56
C THR A 155 15.14 10.22 -4.62
N TYR A 156 15.43 10.93 -3.53
CA TYR A 156 15.24 12.37 -3.44
C TYR A 156 16.19 12.95 -2.39
N ARG A 157 16.28 14.27 -2.37
CA ARG A 157 17.18 14.95 -1.46
C ARG A 157 16.41 15.61 -0.33
N GLU A 158 16.91 15.46 0.87
CA GLU A 158 16.37 16.13 2.04
C GLU A 158 17.51 16.42 3.02
N ASN A 159 17.67 17.67 3.43
CA ASN A 159 18.69 18.07 4.40
C ASN A 159 20.09 17.52 4.08
N ASP A 160 20.53 17.73 2.87
CA ASP A 160 21.84 17.27 2.39
C ASP A 160 22.02 15.76 2.35
N MET A 161 20.96 15.02 2.54
CA MET A 161 20.98 13.56 2.39
C MET A 161 20.22 13.14 1.14
N THR A 162 20.66 12.06 0.55
CA THR A 162 19.86 11.38 -0.47
C THR A 162 19.11 10.24 0.21
N LEU A 163 17.81 10.26 0.09
CA LEU A 163 16.94 9.24 0.66
C LEU A 163 16.40 8.34 -0.43
N ASN A 164 16.13 7.11 -0.05
CA ASN A 164 15.59 6.08 -0.92
C ASN A 164 14.22 5.68 -0.37
N THR A 165 13.20 5.69 -1.18
CA THR A 165 11.83 5.49 -0.70
C THR A 165 11.00 4.62 -1.63
N SER A 166 10.09 3.87 -1.02
CA SER A 166 9.01 3.15 -1.70
C SER A 166 7.70 3.70 -1.18
N ARG A 167 6.83 4.17 -2.05
CA ARG A 167 5.56 4.77 -1.66
C ARG A 167 4.41 4.15 -2.41
N ARG A 168 3.50 3.56 -1.66
CA ARG A 168 2.33 2.90 -2.21
C ARG A 168 1.06 3.58 -1.74
N HIS A 169 0.14 3.80 -2.66
CA HIS A 169 -1.23 4.16 -2.36
C HIS A 169 -2.16 3.03 -2.78
N VAL A 170 -3.13 2.72 -1.94
CA VAL A 170 -4.16 1.74 -2.25
C VAL A 170 -5.51 2.38 -1.97
N ILE A 171 -6.43 2.29 -2.92
CA ILE A 171 -7.80 2.70 -2.65
C ILE A 171 -8.61 1.43 -2.44
N ALA A 172 -8.87 1.11 -1.18
CA ALA A 172 -9.54 -0.11 -0.78
C ALA A 172 -11.01 0.13 -0.53
N THR A 173 -11.83 -0.85 -0.87
CA THR A 173 -13.26 -0.80 -0.63
C THR A 173 -13.62 -1.80 0.46
N SER A 174 -14.41 -1.36 1.43
CA SER A 174 -14.96 -2.21 2.47
C SER A 174 -16.44 -1.90 2.60
N GLY A 175 -17.27 -2.79 2.10
CA GLY A 175 -18.70 -2.53 2.00
C GLY A 175 -18.97 -1.33 1.10
N ALA A 176 -19.67 -0.34 1.60
CA ALA A 176 -19.97 0.88 0.86
C ALA A 176 -18.89 1.95 1.03
N ASP A 177 -17.92 1.71 1.86
CA ASP A 177 -16.90 2.72 2.20
C ASP A 177 -15.62 2.50 1.42
N LYS A 178 -14.92 3.59 1.16
CA LYS A 178 -13.62 3.58 0.50
C LYS A 178 -12.57 4.20 1.40
N TYR A 179 -11.37 3.66 1.32
CA TYR A 179 -10.25 4.08 2.14
C TYR A 179 -9.01 4.28 1.30
N LEU A 180 -8.28 5.34 1.57
CA LEU A 180 -6.95 5.52 1.00
C LEU A 180 -5.94 5.03 2.03
N VAL A 181 -5.22 3.98 1.68
CA VAL A 181 -4.17 3.41 2.52
C VAL A 181 -2.84 3.74 1.87
N SER A 182 -1.99 4.46 2.56
CA SER A 182 -0.71 4.92 2.02
C SER A 182 0.44 4.47 2.89
N LEU A 183 1.38 3.77 2.29
CA LEU A 183 2.58 3.28 2.96
C LEU A 183 3.82 3.90 2.34
N SER A 184 4.68 4.47 3.18
CA SER A 184 5.95 5.03 2.76
C SER A 184 7.04 4.33 3.55
N VAL A 185 8.02 3.75 2.87
CA VAL A 185 9.18 3.10 3.49
C VAL A 185 10.42 3.81 2.99
N THR A 186 11.20 4.37 3.91
CA THR A 186 12.30 5.28 3.55
C THR A 186 13.55 4.97 4.35
N THR A 187 14.68 5.00 3.67
CA THR A 187 16.00 4.87 4.27
C THR A 187 16.93 5.91 3.66
N ALA A 188 18.06 6.17 4.31
CA ALA A 188 19.14 6.86 3.62
C ALA A 188 19.64 5.97 2.47
N LEU A 189 19.97 6.57 1.33
CA LEU A 189 20.47 5.78 0.20
C LEU A 189 21.70 4.98 0.59
N SER A 190 22.56 5.52 1.43
CA SER A 190 23.74 4.83 1.92
C SER A 190 23.41 3.58 2.74
N GLN A 191 22.20 3.47 3.26
CA GLN A 191 21.77 2.32 4.04
C GLN A 191 20.86 1.38 3.26
N ALA A 192 20.60 1.66 2.00
CA ALA A 192 19.61 0.89 1.24
C ALA A 192 19.95 -0.59 1.15
N VAL A 193 21.24 -0.92 1.03
CA VAL A 193 21.68 -2.32 0.98
C VAL A 193 21.61 -2.96 2.36
N THR A 194 22.13 -2.29 3.37
CA THR A 194 22.15 -2.81 4.74
C THR A 194 20.73 -3.05 5.27
N ASP A 195 19.84 -2.10 5.01
CA ASP A 195 18.47 -2.19 5.48
C ASP A 195 17.55 -2.93 4.50
N GLY A 196 18.09 -3.36 3.36
CA GLY A 196 17.30 -4.06 2.34
C GLY A 196 16.45 -5.21 2.85
N PRO A 197 17.01 -6.13 3.64
CA PRO A 197 16.20 -7.23 4.16
C PRO A 197 14.99 -6.75 4.97
N ALA A 198 15.14 -5.71 5.76
CA ALA A 198 14.04 -5.17 6.55
C ALA A 198 13.02 -4.44 5.68
N THR A 199 13.47 -3.56 4.79
CA THR A 199 12.57 -2.81 3.93
C THR A 199 11.86 -3.72 2.94
N ASP A 200 12.54 -4.74 2.42
CA ASP A 200 11.92 -5.74 1.55
C ASP A 200 10.85 -6.52 2.31
N ALA A 201 11.10 -6.89 3.55
CA ALA A 201 10.11 -7.58 4.35
C ALA A 201 8.84 -6.75 4.54
N ILE A 202 8.99 -5.45 4.77
CA ILE A 202 7.85 -4.55 4.93
C ILE A 202 7.10 -4.42 3.61
N VAL A 203 7.80 -4.09 2.54
CA VAL A 203 7.14 -3.83 1.25
C VAL A 203 6.49 -5.09 0.70
N ASN A 204 7.15 -6.24 0.82
CA ASN A 204 6.63 -7.49 0.28
C ASN A 204 5.57 -8.13 1.18
N GLY A 205 5.63 -7.87 2.47
CA GLY A 205 4.65 -8.45 3.40
C GLY A 205 3.47 -7.55 3.73
N PHE A 206 3.47 -6.32 3.24
CA PHE A 206 2.33 -5.44 3.41
C PHE A 206 1.10 -6.00 2.72
N GLN A 207 -0.04 -5.98 3.39
CA GLN A 207 -1.29 -6.50 2.84
C GLN A 207 -2.44 -5.61 3.27
N VAL A 208 -3.43 -5.49 2.40
CA VAL A 208 -4.67 -4.78 2.68
C VAL A 208 -5.83 -5.67 2.23
N VAL A 209 -6.63 -6.13 3.16
CA VAL A 209 -7.73 -7.02 2.86
C VAL A 209 -9.01 -6.46 3.46
N ALA A 210 -10.09 -6.47 2.69
CA ALA A 210 -11.37 -6.04 3.21
C ALA A 210 -11.85 -7.04 4.26
N HIS A 211 -12.34 -6.50 5.37
CA HIS A 211 -12.88 -7.38 6.40
C HIS A 211 -14.19 -7.98 5.90
N ALA A 212 -14.29 -9.31 5.91
CA ALA A 212 -15.49 -9.97 5.42
C ALA A 212 -16.67 -9.63 6.32
N ALA A 213 -17.74 -9.18 5.73
CA ALA A 213 -18.94 -8.88 6.49
C ALA A 213 -19.62 -10.20 6.86
N PRO A 214 -19.73 -10.52 8.12
CA PRO A 214 -20.31 -11.79 8.52
C PRO A 214 -21.76 -11.93 8.13
N ALA A 215 -22.44 -10.83 7.95
CA ALA A 215 -23.85 -10.87 7.64
C ALA A 215 -24.19 -11.26 6.22
N GLN A 216 -23.20 -11.44 5.40
CA GLN A 216 -23.46 -11.77 4.00
C GLN A 216 -23.51 -13.26 3.76
N ALA A 217 -23.34 -14.05 4.76
CA ALA A 217 -23.49 -15.47 4.59
C ALA A 217 -24.91 -15.75 4.20
N PRO A 218 -25.13 -16.59 3.22
CA PRO A 218 -26.49 -17.04 2.91
C PRO A 218 -27.07 -17.62 4.19
N ALA A 219 -28.34 -17.43 4.37
CA ALA A 219 -29.01 -17.94 5.53
C ALA A 219 -28.63 -19.41 5.70
N PRO A 220 -28.18 -19.78 6.86
CA PRO A 220 -27.82 -21.17 7.07
C PRO A 220 -29.03 -22.03 6.87
N ALA A 221 -28.80 -23.21 6.36
CA ALA A 221 -29.88 -24.16 6.26
C ALA A 221 -30.47 -24.37 7.64
N PRO A 222 -31.77 -24.63 7.73
CA PRO A 222 -32.38 -24.85 9.00
C PRO A 222 -31.64 -25.95 9.74
N GLY A 223 -31.28 -25.67 10.95
CA GLY A 223 -30.58 -26.65 11.75
C GLY A 223 -29.08 -26.53 11.72
N SER A 224 -28.53 -25.77 10.85
CA SER A 224 -27.10 -25.58 10.92
C SER A 224 -26.87 -24.34 11.75
N ALA A 225 -26.36 -24.55 12.89
CA ALA A 225 -25.94 -23.44 13.69
C ALA A 225 -24.83 -22.72 12.95
N PRO A 226 -24.90 -21.43 12.91
CA PRO A 226 -23.79 -20.71 12.40
C PRO A 226 -22.67 -20.97 13.36
N VAL A 227 -21.81 -21.78 12.93
CA VAL A 227 -20.64 -22.02 13.65
C VAL A 227 -20.00 -20.70 13.82
N GLY A 228 -19.72 -20.40 15.03
CA GLY A 228 -19.13 -19.17 15.37
C GLY A 228 -18.22 -18.72 14.31
N LEU A 229 -18.56 -17.62 13.78
CA LEU A 229 -17.91 -17.17 12.67
C LEU A 229 -16.47 -17.08 12.94
N PRO A 230 -15.71 -17.85 12.25
CA PRO A 230 -14.32 -17.91 12.57
C PRO A 230 -13.63 -16.58 12.33
N GLY A 231 -14.16 -15.82 11.46
CA GLY A 231 -13.57 -14.53 11.24
C GLY A 231 -13.62 -13.64 12.43
N GLN A 232 -14.33 -14.06 13.43
CA GLN A 232 -14.37 -13.32 14.62
C GLN A 232 -13.49 -13.90 15.64
N ALA A 233 -12.54 -14.62 15.21
CA ALA A 233 -11.60 -15.16 16.11
C ALA A 233 -11.15 -14.10 17.04
N PRO A 234 -11.23 -14.38 18.29
CA PRO A 234 -10.96 -13.37 19.28
C PRO A 234 -9.53 -12.89 19.26
N GLY A 235 -8.71 -13.50 18.67
CA GLY A 235 -7.33 -13.07 18.70
C GLY A 235 -7.00 -11.87 17.86
N TYR A 236 -7.92 -11.41 17.07
CA TYR A 236 -7.60 -10.30 16.24
C TYR A 236 -7.66 -9.03 17.06
N PRO A 237 -6.62 -8.25 17.03
CA PRO A 237 -6.71 -6.94 17.65
C PRO A 237 -7.81 -6.17 16.95
N PRO A 238 -8.50 -5.36 17.63
CA PRO A 238 -9.56 -4.65 17.02
C PRO A 238 -8.90 -3.74 16.05
N ALA A 239 -8.46 -3.14 15.74
CA ALA A 239 -8.03 -2.16 14.88
C ALA A 239 -7.03 -2.63 13.93
N GLY A 240 -7.13 -2.16 12.75
CA GLY A 240 -6.29 -2.47 11.66
C GLY A 240 -5.17 -3.37 12.02
N THR A 241 -5.36 -4.61 11.83
CA THR A 241 -4.48 -5.61 12.34
C THR A 241 -3.08 -5.43 11.84
N LEU A 242 -2.18 -5.16 12.73
CA LEU A 242 -0.78 -5.15 12.39
C LEU A 242 -0.22 -6.50 12.77
N THR A 243 0.50 -7.07 11.86
CA THR A 243 1.13 -8.35 12.11
C THR A 243 2.63 -8.14 12.18
N PRO A 244 3.17 -7.94 13.35
CA PRO A 244 4.61 -7.72 13.47
C PRO A 244 5.36 -9.01 13.25
N VAL A 245 6.52 -8.89 12.69
CA VAL A 245 7.44 -9.99 12.62
C VAL A 245 8.14 -10.06 13.96
N PRO A 246 8.15 -11.19 14.63
CA PRO A 246 8.76 -11.26 15.95
C PRO A 246 10.24 -10.90 15.90
N PRO A 247 10.73 -10.21 16.87
CA PRO A 247 12.15 -9.94 16.94
C PRO A 247 12.91 -11.23 17.24
N ARG A 248 14.14 -11.26 16.87
CA ARG A 248 15.03 -12.40 17.10
C ARG A 248 15.92 -12.16 18.26
#